data_595c2aadd82821959be6c4a67fc2b71b
#
_entry.id   595c2aadd82821959be6c4a67fc2b71b
#
_cell.length_a   1.000
_cell.length_b   1.000
_cell.length_c   1.000
_cell.angle_alpha   90.00
_cell.angle_beta   90.00
_cell.angle_gamma   90.00
#
_symmetry.space_group_name_H-M   'P 1'
#
loop_
_entity.id
_entity.type
_entity.pdbx_description
1 polymer ?
#
loop_
_entity_poly.entity_id
_entity_poly.type
_entity_poly.pdbx_seq_one_letter_code
_entity_poly.pdbx_strand_id
1 'polypeptide(L)'
;NLYTAGQCTWYAYGMRQKMGKPVSTYWHDAHKWNDRAKAEGYKVDKNPELGALFIAEQGAGGHDGHYGHVAVVIGVSDGGKTFRITEMNWEGAFKVNERTLKMTDGYSFIHDKE
;
A
#
# COMPACT_ATOMS: atom_id res chain seq x y z
N ASN A 1 -13.54 -5.57 -8.42
CA ASN A 1 -12.82 -4.44 -7.81
C ASN A 1 -13.76 -3.25 -7.68
N LEU A 2 -14.22 -2.99 -6.46
CA LEU A 2 -15.17 -1.91 -6.18
C LEU A 2 -14.49 -0.58 -5.86
N TYR A 3 -13.16 -0.53 -5.86
CA TYR A 3 -12.45 0.74 -5.68
C TYR A 3 -12.58 1.61 -6.94
N THR A 4 -12.43 2.90 -6.78
CA THR A 4 -12.55 3.84 -7.90
C THR A 4 -11.40 3.64 -8.89
N ALA A 5 -11.72 3.31 -10.13
CA ALA A 5 -10.72 3.09 -11.18
C ALA A 5 -9.78 4.29 -11.30
N GLY A 6 -8.50 4.04 -11.51
CA GLY A 6 -7.48 5.08 -11.67
C GLY A 6 -6.86 5.59 -10.37
N GLN A 7 -7.33 5.10 -9.22
CA GLN A 7 -6.83 5.50 -7.89
C GLN A 7 -5.84 4.48 -7.33
N CYS A 8 -5.11 4.87 -6.30
CA CYS A 8 -4.09 4.01 -5.68
C CYS A 8 -4.69 2.71 -5.11
N THR A 9 -5.86 2.80 -4.51
CA THR A 9 -6.55 1.62 -3.93
C THR A 9 -6.95 0.62 -5.01
N TRP A 10 -7.49 1.10 -6.11
CA TRP A 10 -7.89 0.26 -7.25
C TRP A 10 -6.69 -0.50 -7.83
N TYR A 11 -5.58 0.19 -8.01
CA TYR A 11 -4.35 -0.39 -8.55
C TYR A 11 -3.75 -1.45 -7.61
N ALA A 12 -3.63 -1.11 -6.32
CA ALA A 12 -3.07 -2.01 -5.32
C ALA A 12 -3.91 -3.29 -5.16
N TYR A 13 -5.22 -3.15 -5.14
CA TYR A 13 -6.14 -4.30 -5.12
C TYR A 13 -5.90 -5.20 -6.34
N GLY A 14 -5.85 -4.61 -7.53
CA GLY A 14 -5.63 -5.36 -8.77
C GLY A 14 -4.29 -6.08 -8.80
N MET A 15 -3.23 -5.45 -8.32
CA MET A 15 -1.90 -6.05 -8.25
C MET A 15 -1.87 -7.26 -7.31
N ARG A 16 -2.46 -7.15 -6.13
CA ARG A 16 -2.54 -8.26 -5.17
C ARG A 16 -3.35 -9.43 -5.74
N GLN A 17 -4.43 -9.14 -6.48
CA GLN A 17 -5.22 -10.17 -7.13
C GLN A 17 -4.39 -10.92 -8.18
N LYS A 18 -3.61 -10.20 -8.99
CA LYS A 18 -2.72 -10.82 -9.99
C LYS A 18 -1.64 -11.70 -9.35
N MET A 19 -1.19 -11.35 -8.17
CA MET A 19 -0.20 -12.13 -7.43
C MET A 19 -0.78 -13.37 -6.76
N GLY A 20 -2.09 -13.61 -6.85
CA GLY A 20 -2.75 -14.70 -6.17
C GLY A 20 -2.90 -14.48 -4.67
N LYS A 21 -2.81 -13.23 -4.21
CA LYS A 21 -2.90 -12.84 -2.80
C LYS A 21 -3.98 -11.78 -2.62
N PRO A 22 -5.25 -12.09 -2.93
CA PRO A 22 -6.30 -11.08 -2.94
C PRO A 22 -6.55 -10.46 -1.56
N VAL A 23 -7.01 -9.22 -1.58
CA VAL A 23 -7.43 -8.50 -0.38
C VAL A 23 -8.88 -8.06 -0.54
N SER A 24 -9.46 -7.47 0.49
CA SER A 24 -10.86 -7.05 0.44
C SER A 24 -11.06 -5.83 -0.45
N THR A 25 -12.20 -5.76 -1.13
CA THR A 25 -12.64 -4.57 -1.86
C THR A 25 -13.42 -3.60 -0.96
N TYR A 26 -13.51 -3.89 0.35
CA TYR A 26 -14.29 -3.11 1.32
C TYR A 26 -13.44 -2.42 2.39
N TRP A 27 -12.15 -2.22 2.15
CA TRP A 27 -11.27 -1.57 3.13
C TRP A 27 -11.31 -0.04 3.08
N HIS A 28 -12.09 0.53 2.18
CA HIS A 28 -12.30 1.98 2.05
C HIS A 28 -11.02 2.75 1.65
N ASP A 29 -10.81 3.92 2.26
CA ASP A 29 -9.66 4.76 1.93
C ASP A 29 -8.34 4.12 2.31
N ALA A 30 -7.27 4.49 1.62
CA ALA A 30 -5.95 3.89 1.83
C ALA A 30 -5.50 3.90 3.28
N HIS A 31 -5.70 5.00 4.01
CA HIS A 31 -5.28 5.12 5.40
C HIS A 31 -6.03 4.19 6.36
N LYS A 32 -7.11 3.55 5.92
CA LYS A 32 -7.90 2.61 6.72
C LYS A 32 -7.52 1.16 6.47
N TRP A 33 -6.77 0.90 5.42
CA TRP A 33 -6.45 -0.46 4.98
C TRP A 33 -5.70 -1.28 6.05
N ASN A 34 -4.73 -0.66 6.73
CA ASN A 34 -3.94 -1.37 7.73
C ASN A 34 -4.81 -1.86 8.90
N ASP A 35 -5.69 -1.02 9.44
CA ASP A 35 -6.58 -1.42 10.53
C ASP A 35 -7.58 -2.48 10.10
N ARG A 36 -8.15 -2.33 8.91
CA ARG A 36 -9.10 -3.30 8.36
C ARG A 36 -8.45 -4.65 8.10
N ALA A 37 -7.26 -4.64 7.51
CA ALA A 37 -6.51 -5.86 7.25
C ALA A 37 -6.18 -6.59 8.54
N LYS A 38 -5.72 -5.88 9.55
CA LYS A 38 -5.41 -6.45 10.85
C LYS A 38 -6.63 -7.09 11.48
N ALA A 39 -7.78 -6.43 11.41
CA ALA A 39 -9.05 -6.96 11.93
C ALA A 39 -9.48 -8.24 11.22
N GLU A 40 -9.08 -8.43 9.96
CA GLU A 40 -9.42 -9.60 9.16
C GLU A 40 -8.35 -10.70 9.17
N GLY A 41 -7.33 -10.56 10.01
CA GLY A 41 -6.32 -11.61 10.19
C GLY A 41 -5.10 -11.51 9.30
N TYR A 42 -4.87 -10.39 8.64
CA TYR A 42 -3.65 -10.16 7.87
C TYR A 42 -2.54 -9.70 8.81
N LYS A 43 -1.31 -10.12 8.51
CA LYS A 43 -0.14 -9.61 9.24
C LYS A 43 0.13 -8.18 8.81
N VAL A 44 0.15 -7.26 9.78
CA VAL A 44 0.41 -5.83 9.55
C VAL A 44 1.54 -5.40 10.48
N ASP A 45 2.61 -4.82 9.93
CA ASP A 45 3.78 -4.39 10.70
C ASP A 45 4.50 -3.22 10.03
N LYS A 46 5.72 -2.95 10.50
CA LYS A 46 6.58 -1.86 9.99
C LYS A 46 7.70 -2.38 9.08
N ASN A 47 7.65 -3.63 8.64
CA ASN A 47 8.71 -4.25 7.86
C ASN A 47 8.32 -4.40 6.40
N PRO A 48 8.99 -3.71 5.46
CA PRO A 48 8.71 -3.90 4.04
C PRO A 48 9.13 -5.28 3.57
N GLU A 49 8.37 -5.86 2.64
CA GLU A 49 8.62 -7.17 2.06
C GLU A 49 8.08 -7.17 0.64
N LEU A 50 8.74 -7.89 -0.27
CA LEU A 50 8.26 -8.01 -1.65
C LEU A 50 6.81 -8.51 -1.68
N GLY A 51 5.96 -7.80 -2.42
CA GLY A 51 4.55 -8.13 -2.56
C GLY A 51 3.65 -7.60 -1.45
N ALA A 52 4.21 -7.08 -0.36
CA ALA A 52 3.42 -6.46 0.69
C ALA A 52 2.81 -5.14 0.20
N LEU A 53 1.68 -4.76 0.80
CA LEU A 53 1.08 -3.45 0.55
C LEU A 53 1.71 -2.42 1.48
N PHE A 54 2.20 -1.33 0.89
CA PHE A 54 2.68 -0.17 1.61
C PHE A 54 1.49 0.74 1.93
N ILE A 55 1.34 1.12 3.18
CA ILE A 55 0.29 2.04 3.63
C ILE A 55 0.93 3.27 4.27
N ALA A 56 0.56 4.46 3.80
CA ALA A 56 0.91 5.73 4.43
C ALA A 56 -0.33 6.30 5.09
N GLU A 57 -0.22 6.61 6.39
CA GLU A 57 -1.26 7.35 7.09
C GLU A 57 -1.43 8.74 6.47
N GLN A 58 -2.51 9.41 6.79
CA GLN A 58 -2.81 10.75 6.27
C GLN A 58 -1.65 11.70 6.52
N GLY A 59 -1.07 12.22 5.42
CA GLY A 59 0.05 13.17 5.48
C GLY A 59 1.42 12.56 5.78
N ALA A 60 1.50 11.29 6.13
CA ALA A 60 2.78 10.65 6.44
C ALA A 60 3.72 10.69 5.25
N GLY A 61 4.97 11.11 5.50
CA GLY A 61 5.99 11.17 4.45
C GLY A 61 5.63 12.06 3.25
N GLY A 62 4.73 13.01 3.44
CA GLY A 62 4.28 13.90 2.36
C GLY A 62 3.19 13.32 1.48
N HIS A 63 2.60 12.17 1.86
CA HIS A 63 1.51 11.57 1.11
C HIS A 63 0.18 12.29 1.41
N ASP A 64 -0.87 11.94 0.67
CA ASP A 64 -2.16 12.63 0.74
C ASP A 64 -2.64 12.82 2.18
N GLY A 65 -2.96 14.05 2.55
CA GLY A 65 -3.35 14.41 3.91
C GLY A 65 -4.78 14.07 4.27
N HIS A 66 -5.58 13.63 3.30
CA HIS A 66 -6.98 13.26 3.52
C HIS A 66 -7.19 11.75 3.45
N TYR A 67 -6.67 11.11 2.41
CA TYR A 67 -6.91 9.69 2.14
C TYR A 67 -5.74 8.77 2.52
N GLY A 68 -4.55 9.32 2.76
CA GLY A 68 -3.34 8.53 2.87
C GLY A 68 -2.95 7.98 1.49
N HIS A 69 -2.17 6.89 1.49
CA HIS A 69 -1.70 6.29 0.23
C HIS A 69 -1.48 4.79 0.39
N VAL A 70 -1.63 4.05 -0.70
CA VAL A 70 -1.33 2.62 -0.75
C VAL A 70 -0.57 2.31 -2.04
N ALA A 71 0.40 1.39 -1.92
CA ALA A 71 1.19 0.94 -3.06
C ALA A 71 1.66 -0.49 -2.81
N VAL A 72 2.35 -1.08 -3.78
CA VAL A 72 2.88 -2.45 -3.67
C VAL A 72 4.39 -2.39 -3.61
N VAL A 73 4.98 -3.09 -2.64
CA VAL A 73 6.45 -3.17 -2.47
C VAL A 73 7.03 -4.08 -3.54
N ILE A 74 8.00 -3.56 -4.30
CA ILE A 74 8.70 -4.30 -5.36
C ILE A 74 10.20 -4.45 -5.11
N GLY A 75 10.71 -3.91 -4.03
CA GLY A 75 12.12 -4.05 -3.65
C GLY A 75 12.36 -3.59 -2.23
N VAL A 76 13.35 -4.18 -1.56
CA VAL A 76 13.73 -3.83 -0.19
C VAL A 76 15.25 -3.77 -0.12
N SER A 77 15.80 -2.76 0.56
CA SER A 77 17.24 -2.60 0.75
C SER A 77 17.54 -2.02 2.14
N ASP A 78 18.83 -1.98 2.51
CA ASP A 78 19.28 -1.45 3.80
C ASP A 78 18.58 -2.07 5.01
N GLY A 79 18.33 -3.38 4.98
CA GLY A 79 17.68 -4.07 6.10
C GLY A 79 16.26 -3.60 6.36
N GLY A 80 15.59 -3.08 5.33
CA GLY A 80 14.22 -2.57 5.44
C GLY A 80 14.10 -1.07 5.67
N LYS A 81 15.23 -0.35 5.72
CA LYS A 81 15.21 1.11 5.90
C LYS A 81 14.81 1.85 4.62
N THR A 82 14.99 1.21 3.48
CA THR A 82 14.67 1.74 2.16
C THR A 82 13.91 0.68 1.38
N PHE A 83 12.89 1.09 0.64
CA PHE A 83 12.09 0.17 -0.16
C PHE A 83 11.58 0.86 -1.42
N ARG A 84 11.29 0.05 -2.42
CA ARG A 84 10.77 0.52 -3.70
C ARG A 84 9.33 0.08 -3.87
N ILE A 85 8.50 0.97 -4.39
CA ILE A 85 7.06 0.72 -4.57
C ILE A 85 6.65 0.92 -6.03
N THR A 86 5.59 0.22 -6.44
CA THR A 86 4.83 0.55 -7.65
C THR A 86 3.46 1.05 -7.22
N GLU A 87 2.98 2.10 -7.86
CA GLU A 87 1.81 2.83 -7.41
C GLU A 87 1.04 3.47 -8.56
N MET A 88 -0.20 3.86 -8.27
CA MET A 88 -1.02 4.63 -9.20
C MET A 88 -1.52 5.90 -8.51
N ASN A 89 -1.75 6.94 -9.29
CA ASN A 89 -2.30 8.23 -8.86
C ASN A 89 -1.37 9.10 -8.00
N TRP A 90 -0.08 8.80 -7.98
CA TRP A 90 0.89 9.73 -7.40
C TRP A 90 1.08 10.94 -8.32
N GLU A 91 1.15 10.69 -9.62
CA GLU A 91 1.30 11.70 -10.66
C GLU A 91 -0.03 12.09 -11.32
N GLY A 92 -1.11 11.44 -10.95
CA GLY A 92 -2.45 11.65 -11.50
C GLY A 92 -3.18 10.33 -11.73
N ALA A 93 -4.50 10.40 -11.83
CA ALA A 93 -5.34 9.22 -12.02
C ALA A 93 -4.88 8.41 -13.24
N PHE A 94 -4.90 7.08 -13.11
CA PHE A 94 -4.47 6.10 -14.11
C PHE A 94 -2.98 6.09 -14.44
N LYS A 95 -2.18 6.95 -13.83
CA LYS A 95 -0.73 6.97 -14.06
C LYS A 95 -0.01 6.07 -13.07
N VAL A 96 0.74 5.11 -13.59
CA VAL A 96 1.55 4.17 -12.81
C VAL A 96 2.99 4.66 -12.79
N ASN A 97 3.63 4.61 -11.63
CA ASN A 97 5.05 4.95 -11.49
C ASN A 97 5.69 4.12 -10.38
N GLU A 98 7.00 4.21 -10.26
CA GLU A 98 7.77 3.58 -9.20
C GLU A 98 8.54 4.64 -8.44
N ARG A 99 8.67 4.46 -7.13
CA ARG A 99 9.46 5.35 -6.28
C ARG A 99 10.25 4.53 -5.28
N THR A 100 11.39 5.07 -4.85
CA THR A 100 12.17 4.56 -3.73
C THR A 100 11.93 5.46 -2.53
N LEU A 101 11.53 4.86 -1.41
CA LEU A 101 11.18 5.58 -0.20
C LEU A 101 12.08 5.15 0.96
N LYS A 102 12.26 6.05 1.92
CA LYS A 102 12.90 5.74 3.20
C LYS A 102 11.82 5.56 4.26
N MET A 103 12.04 4.62 5.18
CA MET A 103 11.12 4.43 6.30
C MET A 103 10.95 5.72 7.09
N THR A 104 9.71 6.01 7.45
CA THR A 104 9.36 7.15 8.31
C THR A 104 8.09 6.81 9.10
N ASP A 105 7.76 7.66 10.07
CA ASP A 105 6.56 7.48 10.88
C ASP A 105 5.29 7.51 10.02
N GLY A 106 4.31 6.71 10.40
CA GLY A 106 3.04 6.63 9.69
C GLY A 106 3.01 5.64 8.55
N TYR A 107 4.10 4.91 8.30
CA TYR A 107 4.16 3.85 7.29
C TYR A 107 3.90 2.49 7.95
N SER A 108 3.16 1.64 7.26
CA SER A 108 2.95 0.24 7.66
C SER A 108 2.84 -0.63 6.43
N PHE A 109 2.91 -1.95 6.64
CA PHE A 109 2.90 -2.91 5.54
C PHE A 109 1.92 -4.04 5.85
N ILE A 110 1.08 -4.36 4.87
CA ILE A 110 0.13 -5.47 4.95
C ILE A 110 0.74 -6.65 4.18
N HIS A 111 0.94 -7.74 4.88
CA HIS A 111 1.52 -8.96 4.32
C HIS A 111 0.43 -9.96 3.94
N ASP A 112 0.67 -11.24 4.16
CA ASP A 112 -0.29 -12.28 3.86
C ASP A 112 -1.25 -12.48 5.03
N LYS A 113 -2.39 -13.07 4.75
CA LYS A 113 -3.35 -13.45 5.78
C LYS A 113 -2.77 -14.62 6.59
N GLU A 114 -2.81 -14.48 7.89
CA GLU A 114 -2.32 -15.49 8.81
C GLU A 114 -3.38 -16.55 9.12
#